data_55f09c89b6df99ca02d820d4be1ad5dc
#
_entry.id   55f09c89b6df99ca02d820d4be1ad5dc
#
_cell.length_a   1.000
_cell.length_b   1.000
_cell.length_c   1.000
_cell.angle_alpha   90.00
_cell.angle_beta   90.00
_cell.angle_gamma   90.00
#
_symmetry.space_group_name_H-M   'P 1'
#
loop_
_entity.id
_entity.type
_entity.pdbx_description
1 polymer ?
#
loop_
_entity_poly.entity_id
_entity_poly.type
_entity_poly.pdbx_seq_one_letter_code
_entity_poly.pdbx_strand_id
1 'polypeptide(L)'
;MTQGAPWKSILLFTVPMLIGNIAQQLYSTVDSVVVGKYIGDNALSAVGSSLPILNMLLVLFIGISTGATIMASQFFGSKSRNDLSYTIGNSITVTLIACAALIAVAAPFIRPLLTLLNTPTDPVVEGIEDYTVLDACADYLSICLFGIAGMAFYNILGGIIRGLGDSVSALLYLLVATVVNIFLDILFVASFGLGVAGVAWATIIAQFIASFLCLIKIIRMREHFDFAPKYMKPVGHYVKTIIRLGLPSGLTQAIFSSAMIIVQSLTNQFGVQFIAANIVIMRVDGFAMMPNFSFGTALTTYAGQNVGAGRYDRVIKGAKQGTLMAVGFSVVLTLAILLFGKPLMGIFTDTEELVEMSYRLMFILAFGYIAMAVTQSLSGIMRGAGDTMTPMWISIITSVIIRVPLAYIISYLTVTEDLPHGIPQCIQISLLVSWVAGALLTTVFYARGKWKTKAIKSN
;
A
#
# COMPACT_ATOMS: atom_id res chain seq x y z
N MET A 1 22.81 3.57 -5.18
CA MET A 1 22.67 2.15 -5.60
C MET A 1 23.39 1.81 -6.93
N THR A 2 24.07 2.78 -7.55
CA THR A 2 24.78 2.60 -8.82
C THR A 2 26.17 1.97 -8.69
N GLN A 3 26.69 1.75 -7.48
CA GLN A 3 28.00 1.17 -7.20
C GLN A 3 27.88 -0.06 -6.27
N GLY A 4 28.94 -0.85 -6.17
CA GLY A 4 29.01 -2.05 -5.34
C GLY A 4 28.21 -3.24 -5.87
N ALA A 5 28.04 -4.29 -5.06
CA ALA A 5 27.27 -5.48 -5.41
C ALA A 5 25.76 -5.19 -5.42
N PRO A 6 25.01 -5.51 -6.50
CA PRO A 6 23.59 -5.21 -6.59
C PRO A 6 22.76 -5.80 -5.44
N TRP A 7 22.95 -7.08 -5.11
CA TRP A 7 22.24 -7.76 -4.05
C TRP A 7 22.38 -7.07 -2.69
N LYS A 8 23.57 -6.59 -2.35
CA LYS A 8 23.84 -5.89 -1.09
C LYS A 8 23.08 -4.57 -1.01
N SER A 9 23.10 -3.79 -2.11
CA SER A 9 22.36 -2.51 -2.19
C SER A 9 20.87 -2.72 -2.09
N ILE A 10 20.33 -3.76 -2.74
CA ILE A 10 18.89 -4.09 -2.69
C ILE A 10 18.52 -4.54 -1.28
N LEU A 11 19.28 -5.44 -0.66
CA LEU A 11 18.99 -5.96 0.67
C LEU A 11 19.02 -4.86 1.75
N LEU A 12 20.09 -4.05 1.77
CA LEU A 12 20.23 -2.94 2.72
C LEU A 12 19.12 -1.89 2.58
N PHE A 13 18.53 -1.78 1.40
CA PHE A 13 17.38 -0.90 1.19
C PHE A 13 16.05 -1.57 1.56
N THR A 14 15.91 -2.88 1.29
CA THR A 14 14.68 -3.63 1.55
C THR A 14 14.41 -3.80 3.04
N VAL A 15 15.46 -4.06 3.86
CA VAL A 15 15.28 -4.30 5.29
C VAL A 15 14.64 -3.12 6.03
N PRO A 16 15.10 -1.87 5.88
CA PRO A 16 14.41 -0.72 6.47
C PRO A 16 12.98 -0.55 5.96
N MET A 17 12.74 -0.83 4.67
CA MET A 17 11.38 -0.77 4.10
C MET A 17 10.45 -1.81 4.72
N LEU A 18 10.93 -3.03 4.93
CA LEU A 18 10.17 -4.10 5.58
C LEU A 18 9.82 -3.73 7.02
N ILE A 19 10.81 -3.25 7.79
CA ILE A 19 10.60 -2.77 9.17
C ILE A 19 9.57 -1.64 9.19
N GLY A 20 9.64 -0.71 8.24
CA GLY A 20 8.67 0.39 8.11
C GLY A 20 7.24 -0.11 7.83
N ASN A 21 7.08 -1.09 6.94
CA ASN A 21 5.76 -1.67 6.65
C ASN A 21 5.19 -2.40 7.88
N ILE A 22 6.03 -3.14 8.63
CA ILE A 22 5.62 -3.77 9.89
C ILE A 22 5.22 -2.72 10.93
N ALA A 23 6.00 -1.65 11.09
CA ALA A 23 5.69 -0.57 12.01
C ALA A 23 4.36 0.13 11.66
N GLN A 24 4.09 0.33 10.37
CA GLN A 24 2.83 0.90 9.91
C GLN A 24 1.63 -0.02 10.20
N GLN A 25 1.81 -1.32 10.10
CA GLN A 25 0.76 -2.29 10.46
C GLN A 25 0.51 -2.31 11.97
N LEU A 26 1.57 -2.26 12.78
CA LEU A 26 1.44 -2.16 14.24
C LEU A 26 0.75 -0.86 14.67
N TYR A 27 1.09 0.26 14.04
CA TYR A 27 0.43 1.54 14.22
C TYR A 27 -1.09 1.42 14.06
N SER A 28 -1.58 0.92 12.92
CA SER A 28 -3.02 0.76 12.67
C SER A 28 -3.69 -0.22 13.65
N THR A 29 -2.93 -1.19 14.16
CA THR A 29 -3.43 -2.13 15.17
C THR A 29 -3.59 -1.44 16.51
N VAL A 30 -2.63 -0.61 16.92
CA VAL A 30 -2.68 0.14 18.19
C VAL A 30 -3.83 1.14 18.18
N ASP A 31 -4.03 1.89 17.10
CA ASP A 31 -5.19 2.79 16.93
C ASP A 31 -6.50 2.03 17.20
N SER A 32 -6.67 0.85 16.59
CA SER A 32 -7.86 0.03 16.79
C SER A 32 -8.04 -0.45 18.22
N VAL A 33 -6.94 -0.82 18.89
CA VAL A 33 -6.96 -1.25 20.31
C VAL A 33 -7.32 -0.09 21.23
N VAL A 34 -6.76 1.10 20.99
CA VAL A 34 -7.08 2.29 21.78
C VAL A 34 -8.56 2.65 21.65
N VAL A 35 -9.07 2.68 20.41
CA VAL A 35 -10.50 2.96 20.16
C VAL A 35 -11.40 1.95 20.84
N GLY A 36 -11.18 0.64 20.63
CA GLY A 36 -12.01 -0.41 21.20
C GLY A 36 -11.98 -0.44 22.73
N LYS A 37 -10.80 -0.21 23.34
CA LYS A 37 -10.64 -0.29 24.79
C LYS A 37 -11.17 0.93 25.55
N TYR A 38 -11.02 2.13 25.00
CA TYR A 38 -11.35 3.38 25.72
C TYR A 38 -12.65 4.02 25.28
N ILE A 39 -13.16 3.73 24.07
CA ILE A 39 -14.40 4.34 23.57
C ILE A 39 -15.51 3.28 23.43
N GLY A 40 -15.15 2.07 22.93
CA GLY A 40 -16.08 0.95 22.78
C GLY A 40 -16.23 0.44 21.35
N ASP A 41 -17.04 -0.62 21.20
CA ASP A 41 -17.17 -1.39 19.96
C ASP A 41 -17.82 -0.58 18.82
N ASN A 42 -18.78 0.28 19.14
CA ASN A 42 -19.44 1.13 18.15
C ASN A 42 -18.46 2.17 17.55
N ALA A 43 -17.59 2.73 18.39
CA ALA A 43 -16.51 3.62 17.92
C ALA A 43 -15.48 2.88 17.07
N LEU A 44 -15.12 1.65 17.45
CA LEU A 44 -14.25 0.79 16.67
C LEU A 44 -14.87 0.48 15.29
N SER A 45 -16.18 0.23 15.25
CA SER A 45 -16.94 0.06 14.01
C SER A 45 -16.89 1.32 13.13
N ALA A 46 -17.02 2.52 13.74
CA ALA A 46 -16.94 3.79 13.03
C ALA A 46 -15.57 3.99 12.36
N VAL A 47 -14.48 3.81 13.11
CA VAL A 47 -13.11 3.92 12.55
C VAL A 47 -12.88 2.85 11.47
N GLY A 48 -13.24 1.59 11.75
CA GLY A 48 -13.08 0.48 10.83
C GLY A 48 -13.81 0.69 9.49
N SER A 49 -15.04 1.20 9.53
CA SER A 49 -15.83 1.52 8.34
C SER A 49 -15.29 2.72 7.55
N SER A 50 -14.56 3.62 8.21
CA SER A 50 -13.94 4.79 7.58
C SER A 50 -12.64 4.47 6.84
N LEU A 51 -11.89 3.41 7.24
CA LEU A 51 -10.59 3.07 6.66
C LEU A 51 -10.61 2.80 5.14
N PRO A 52 -11.58 2.05 4.57
CA PRO A 52 -11.64 1.83 3.12
C PRO A 52 -11.82 3.13 2.33
N ILE A 53 -12.64 4.05 2.86
CA ILE A 53 -12.88 5.36 2.24
C ILE A 53 -11.60 6.20 2.29
N LEU A 54 -10.93 6.26 3.43
CA LEU A 54 -9.67 6.97 3.59
C LEU A 54 -8.59 6.40 2.66
N ASN A 55 -8.48 5.08 2.57
CA ASN A 55 -7.55 4.42 1.65
C ASN A 55 -7.85 4.77 0.19
N MET A 56 -9.12 4.84 -0.21
CA MET A 56 -9.51 5.25 -1.56
C MET A 56 -9.07 6.71 -1.85
N LEU A 57 -9.20 7.61 -0.89
CA LEU A 57 -8.72 8.99 -1.03
C LEU A 57 -7.19 9.05 -1.15
N LEU A 58 -6.47 8.19 -0.43
CA LEU A 58 -5.00 8.14 -0.46
C LEU A 58 -4.41 7.51 -1.72
N VAL A 59 -5.17 6.71 -2.48
CA VAL A 59 -4.69 6.08 -3.73
C VAL A 59 -4.12 7.10 -4.72
N LEU A 60 -4.73 8.28 -4.82
CA LEU A 60 -4.24 9.37 -5.66
C LEU A 60 -2.81 9.79 -5.27
N PHE A 61 -2.57 9.97 -3.97
CA PHE A 61 -1.25 10.39 -3.45
C PHE A 61 -0.21 9.28 -3.52
N ILE A 62 -0.61 8.02 -3.36
CA ILE A 62 0.27 6.85 -3.61
C ILE A 62 0.74 6.85 -5.07
N GLY A 63 -0.17 7.15 -6.00
CA GLY A 63 0.16 7.31 -7.41
C GLY A 63 1.17 8.43 -7.64
N ILE A 64 0.87 9.66 -7.21
CA ILE A 64 1.76 10.83 -7.35
C ILE A 64 3.13 10.53 -6.71
N SER A 65 3.14 9.94 -5.51
CA SER A 65 4.36 9.54 -4.80
C SER A 65 5.21 8.57 -5.62
N THR A 66 4.58 7.56 -6.24
CA THR A 66 5.29 6.59 -7.09
C THR A 66 5.90 7.27 -8.31
N GLY A 67 5.15 8.14 -8.99
CA GLY A 67 5.65 8.94 -10.11
C GLY A 67 6.84 9.80 -9.73
N ALA A 68 6.73 10.54 -8.61
CA ALA A 68 7.81 11.37 -8.08
C ALA A 68 9.04 10.54 -7.70
N THR A 69 8.85 9.37 -7.06
CA THR A 69 9.93 8.45 -6.67
C THR A 69 10.69 7.93 -7.89
N ILE A 70 9.99 7.53 -8.95
CA ILE A 70 10.61 7.03 -10.19
C ILE A 70 11.42 8.14 -10.85
N MET A 71 10.85 9.33 -11.00
CA MET A 71 11.55 10.49 -11.58
C MET A 71 12.76 10.88 -10.75
N ALA A 72 12.61 11.02 -9.43
CA ALA A 72 13.70 11.36 -8.53
C ALA A 72 14.82 10.32 -8.60
N SER A 73 14.51 9.02 -8.66
CA SER A 73 15.52 7.97 -8.76
C SER A 73 16.28 8.00 -10.09
N GLN A 74 15.60 8.24 -11.21
CA GLN A 74 16.25 8.32 -12.51
C GLN A 74 17.12 9.59 -12.64
N PHE A 75 16.62 10.76 -12.25
CA PHE A 75 17.41 11.99 -12.31
C PHE A 75 18.56 12.03 -11.29
N PHE A 76 18.38 11.38 -10.14
CA PHE A 76 19.50 11.16 -9.22
C PHE A 76 20.57 10.24 -9.84
N GLY A 77 20.16 9.17 -10.52
CA GLY A 77 21.04 8.25 -11.22
C GLY A 77 21.81 8.91 -12.36
N SER A 78 21.15 9.75 -13.15
CA SER A 78 21.78 10.54 -14.24
C SER A 78 22.58 11.73 -13.75
N LYS A 79 22.54 12.05 -12.45
CA LYS A 79 23.15 13.24 -11.84
C LYS A 79 22.63 14.56 -12.43
N SER A 80 21.42 14.56 -12.98
CA SER A 80 20.78 15.77 -13.51
C SER A 80 20.21 16.62 -12.37
N ARG A 81 21.02 17.53 -11.83
CA ARG A 81 20.68 18.38 -10.70
C ARG A 81 19.45 19.25 -10.96
N ASN A 82 19.36 19.82 -12.16
CA ASN A 82 18.26 20.69 -12.53
C ASN A 82 16.91 19.94 -12.64
N ASP A 83 16.90 18.81 -13.36
CA ASP A 83 15.68 17.98 -13.51
C ASP A 83 15.22 17.42 -12.16
N LEU A 84 16.16 17.03 -11.29
CA LEU A 84 15.86 16.58 -9.95
C LEU A 84 15.21 17.70 -9.11
N SER A 85 15.74 18.94 -9.20
CA SER A 85 15.19 20.11 -8.51
C SER A 85 13.76 20.42 -8.98
N TYR A 86 13.50 20.41 -10.29
CA TYR A 86 12.15 20.57 -10.83
C TYR A 86 11.23 19.42 -10.46
N THR A 87 11.72 18.18 -10.43
CA THR A 87 10.92 17.03 -10.00
C THR A 87 10.44 17.19 -8.56
N ILE A 88 11.32 17.55 -7.64
CA ILE A 88 10.98 17.76 -6.23
C ILE A 88 10.01 18.93 -6.07
N GLY A 89 10.31 20.08 -6.67
CA GLY A 89 9.47 21.26 -6.57
C GLY A 89 8.08 21.06 -7.18
N ASN A 90 7.99 20.47 -8.38
CA ASN A 90 6.72 20.17 -9.03
C ASN A 90 5.92 19.09 -8.31
N SER A 91 6.58 18.11 -7.68
CA SER A 91 5.90 17.12 -6.84
C SER A 91 5.20 17.77 -5.64
N ILE A 92 5.87 18.72 -4.97
CA ILE A 92 5.28 19.51 -3.87
C ILE A 92 4.06 20.28 -4.37
N THR A 93 4.19 21.00 -5.48
CA THR A 93 3.11 21.84 -6.03
C THR A 93 1.92 20.99 -6.49
N VAL A 94 2.16 19.89 -7.21
CA VAL A 94 1.09 18.96 -7.63
C VAL A 94 0.37 18.38 -6.42
N THR A 95 1.09 18.06 -5.36
CA THR A 95 0.49 17.56 -4.11
C THR A 95 -0.41 18.60 -3.46
N LEU A 96 0.05 19.85 -3.35
CA LEU A 96 -0.76 20.95 -2.78
C LEU A 96 -2.05 21.13 -3.57
N ILE A 97 -1.95 21.18 -4.91
CA ILE A 97 -3.12 21.33 -5.78
C ILE A 97 -4.05 20.11 -5.63
N ALA A 98 -3.50 18.89 -5.61
CA ALA A 98 -4.28 17.67 -5.44
C ALA A 98 -4.98 17.62 -4.07
N CYS A 99 -4.33 18.04 -2.98
CA CYS A 99 -4.95 18.15 -1.66
C CYS A 99 -6.11 19.15 -1.67
N ALA A 100 -5.89 20.34 -2.19
CA ALA A 100 -6.93 21.37 -2.26
C ALA A 100 -8.14 20.92 -3.12
N ALA A 101 -7.87 20.33 -4.27
CA ALA A 101 -8.91 19.79 -5.16
C ALA A 101 -9.68 18.65 -4.49
N LEU A 102 -8.97 17.71 -3.83
CA LEU A 102 -9.60 16.59 -3.16
C LEU A 102 -10.48 17.05 -1.99
N ILE A 103 -10.02 18.00 -1.18
CA ILE A 103 -10.80 18.58 -0.09
C ILE A 103 -12.06 19.24 -0.65
N ALA A 104 -11.93 20.08 -1.66
CA ALA A 104 -13.06 20.79 -2.26
C ALA A 104 -14.11 19.86 -2.86
N VAL A 105 -13.67 18.75 -3.47
CA VAL A 105 -14.57 17.78 -4.10
C VAL A 105 -15.14 16.80 -3.06
N ALA A 106 -14.33 16.26 -2.16
CA ALA A 106 -14.76 15.17 -1.27
C ALA A 106 -15.54 15.66 -0.04
N ALA A 107 -15.21 16.85 0.52
CA ALA A 107 -15.83 17.31 1.76
C ALA A 107 -17.37 17.37 1.71
N PRO A 108 -18.03 17.89 0.64
CA PRO A 108 -19.48 17.91 0.58
C PRO A 108 -20.12 16.52 0.48
N PHE A 109 -19.37 15.50 0.05
CA PHE A 109 -19.89 14.17 -0.24
C PHE A 109 -19.65 13.17 0.89
N ILE A 110 -18.96 13.52 1.98
CA ILE A 110 -18.65 12.57 3.08
C ILE A 110 -19.95 11.99 3.67
N ARG A 111 -20.87 12.85 4.16
CA ARG A 111 -22.14 12.39 4.74
C ARG A 111 -23.04 11.68 3.73
N PRO A 112 -23.30 12.22 2.52
CA PRO A 112 -24.05 11.50 1.48
C PRO A 112 -23.47 10.13 1.15
N LEU A 113 -22.14 10.01 1.08
CA LEU A 113 -21.47 8.74 0.80
C LEU A 113 -21.68 7.73 1.95
N LEU A 114 -21.53 8.14 3.19
CA LEU A 114 -21.76 7.29 4.37
C LEU A 114 -23.20 6.81 4.44
N THR A 115 -24.17 7.68 4.15
CA THR A 115 -25.59 7.31 4.08
C THR A 115 -25.85 6.32 2.94
N LEU A 116 -25.24 6.51 1.76
CA LEU A 116 -25.35 5.60 0.62
C LEU A 116 -24.77 4.21 0.95
N LEU A 117 -23.74 4.16 1.78
CA LEU A 117 -23.10 2.92 2.24
C LEU A 117 -23.85 2.23 3.39
N ASN A 118 -25.02 2.77 3.78
CA ASN A 118 -25.82 2.28 4.91
C ASN A 118 -25.00 2.17 6.20
N THR A 119 -24.19 3.20 6.50
CA THR A 119 -23.44 3.27 7.77
C THR A 119 -24.43 3.26 8.94
N PRO A 120 -24.20 2.44 9.99
CA PRO A 120 -25.10 2.34 11.13
C PRO A 120 -25.39 3.69 11.81
N THR A 121 -26.60 3.86 12.29
CA THR A 121 -27.04 5.05 13.03
C THR A 121 -27.24 4.76 14.53
N ASP A 122 -26.64 3.67 15.01
CA ASP A 122 -26.62 3.33 16.42
C ASP A 122 -25.78 4.34 17.21
N PRO A 123 -26.11 4.62 18.49
CA PRO A 123 -25.30 5.50 19.34
C PRO A 123 -23.88 4.99 19.50
N VAL A 124 -22.88 5.88 19.46
CA VAL A 124 -21.46 5.52 19.66
C VAL A 124 -21.18 5.15 21.12
N VAL A 125 -21.84 5.87 22.05
CA VAL A 125 -21.73 5.65 23.49
C VAL A 125 -23.13 5.43 24.05
N GLU A 126 -23.33 4.38 24.85
CA GLU A 126 -24.61 4.13 25.53
C GLU A 126 -25.03 5.34 26.36
N GLY A 127 -26.27 5.82 26.14
CA GLY A 127 -26.82 6.98 26.84
C GLY A 127 -26.59 8.33 26.14
N ILE A 128 -25.90 8.38 25.01
CA ILE A 128 -25.78 9.57 24.16
C ILE A 128 -26.43 9.27 22.80
N GLU A 129 -27.73 9.39 22.72
CA GLU A 129 -28.51 9.03 21.52
C GLU A 129 -28.23 9.97 20.31
N ASP A 130 -27.83 11.21 20.58
CA ASP A 130 -27.63 12.26 19.56
C ASP A 130 -26.32 12.11 18.77
N TYR A 131 -25.38 11.21 19.15
CA TYR A 131 -24.10 11.01 18.45
C TYR A 131 -23.97 9.56 17.97
N THR A 132 -24.20 9.38 16.69
CA THR A 132 -24.28 8.06 16.04
C THR A 132 -22.95 7.61 15.44
N VAL A 133 -22.86 6.30 15.10
CA VAL A 133 -21.73 5.73 14.35
C VAL A 133 -21.53 6.49 13.03
N LEU A 134 -22.59 6.90 12.34
CA LEU A 134 -22.52 7.70 11.13
C LEU A 134 -21.85 9.07 11.40
N ASP A 135 -22.22 9.73 12.51
CA ASP A 135 -21.63 11.03 12.88
C ASP A 135 -20.14 10.88 13.21
N ALA A 136 -19.78 9.83 13.96
CA ALA A 136 -18.39 9.52 14.28
C ALA A 136 -17.54 9.22 13.02
N CYS A 137 -18.11 8.46 12.06
CA CYS A 137 -17.48 8.25 10.76
C CYS A 137 -17.28 9.56 10.00
N ALA A 138 -18.31 10.42 9.98
CA ALA A 138 -18.26 11.70 9.30
C ALA A 138 -17.22 12.65 9.91
N ASP A 139 -17.15 12.70 11.24
CA ASP A 139 -16.16 13.51 11.95
C ASP A 139 -14.74 12.98 11.68
N TYR A 140 -14.52 11.67 11.83
CA TYR A 140 -13.23 11.03 11.56
C TYR A 140 -12.74 11.32 10.14
N LEU A 141 -13.59 11.07 9.14
CA LEU A 141 -13.25 11.29 7.74
C LEU A 141 -13.05 12.76 7.41
N SER A 142 -13.85 13.67 7.99
CA SER A 142 -13.72 15.11 7.78
C SER A 142 -12.39 15.62 8.34
N ILE A 143 -12.05 15.23 9.57
CA ILE A 143 -10.76 15.59 10.18
C ILE A 143 -9.61 15.03 9.34
N CYS A 144 -9.65 13.74 8.96
CA CYS A 144 -8.64 13.12 8.12
C CYS A 144 -8.53 13.78 6.74
N LEU A 145 -9.65 14.18 6.13
CA LEU A 145 -9.66 14.84 4.83
C LEU A 145 -9.03 16.25 4.91
N PHE A 146 -9.39 17.05 5.91
CA PHE A 146 -8.76 18.37 6.10
C PHE A 146 -7.27 18.25 6.45
N GLY A 147 -6.88 17.20 7.17
CA GLY A 147 -5.49 16.89 7.49
C GLY A 147 -4.74 16.08 6.42
N ILE A 148 -5.36 15.76 5.29
CA ILE A 148 -4.81 14.84 4.27
C ILE A 148 -3.46 15.31 3.72
N ALA A 149 -3.18 16.61 3.79
CA ALA A 149 -1.90 17.17 3.38
C ALA A 149 -0.72 16.53 4.15
N GLY A 150 -0.85 16.30 5.45
CA GLY A 150 0.18 15.62 6.26
C GLY A 150 0.51 14.24 5.71
N MET A 151 -0.52 13.42 5.44
CA MET A 151 -0.37 12.07 4.88
C MET A 151 0.19 12.13 3.44
N ALA A 152 -0.31 13.02 2.61
CA ALA A 152 0.12 13.18 1.22
C ALA A 152 1.60 13.60 1.15
N PHE A 153 1.98 14.62 1.90
CA PHE A 153 3.37 15.09 1.92
C PHE A 153 4.33 14.05 2.51
N TYR A 154 3.96 13.34 3.57
CA TYR A 154 4.78 12.23 4.06
C TYR A 154 5.01 11.18 2.97
N ASN A 155 3.95 10.75 2.27
CA ASN A 155 4.06 9.75 1.20
C ASN A 155 4.99 10.23 0.07
N ILE A 156 4.85 11.47 -0.37
CA ILE A 156 5.58 12.01 -1.52
C ILE A 156 7.02 12.35 -1.15
N LEU A 157 7.25 13.07 -0.06
CA LEU A 157 8.60 13.42 0.39
C LEU A 157 9.38 12.17 0.83
N GLY A 158 8.73 11.26 1.56
CA GLY A 158 9.30 9.95 1.90
C GLY A 158 9.59 9.10 0.66
N GLY A 159 8.72 9.15 -0.35
CA GLY A 159 8.94 8.54 -1.67
C GLY A 159 10.18 9.11 -2.38
N ILE A 160 10.33 10.42 -2.40
CA ILE A 160 11.49 11.11 -2.97
C ILE A 160 12.78 10.71 -2.22
N ILE A 161 12.78 10.74 -0.88
CA ILE A 161 13.94 10.33 -0.07
C ILE A 161 14.32 8.88 -0.41
N ARG A 162 13.35 7.98 -0.52
CA ARG A 162 13.58 6.60 -0.99
C ARG A 162 14.13 6.58 -2.41
N GLY A 163 13.59 7.39 -3.33
CA GLY A 163 14.09 7.54 -4.71
C GLY A 163 15.56 7.96 -4.77
N LEU A 164 15.99 8.81 -3.84
CA LEU A 164 17.40 9.21 -3.67
C LEU A 164 18.28 8.10 -3.04
N GLY A 165 17.67 6.99 -2.58
CA GLY A 165 18.38 5.84 -2.04
C GLY A 165 18.48 5.79 -0.52
N ASP A 166 17.81 6.68 0.21
CA ASP A 166 17.78 6.73 1.66
C ASP A 166 16.48 6.15 2.22
N SER A 167 16.43 4.83 2.41
CA SER A 167 15.29 4.15 3.03
C SER A 167 15.30 4.26 4.56
N VAL A 168 16.48 4.47 5.15
CA VAL A 168 16.64 4.52 6.62
C VAL A 168 16.00 5.78 7.20
N SER A 169 16.26 6.95 6.60
CA SER A 169 15.64 8.20 7.07
C SER A 169 14.11 8.15 6.95
N ALA A 170 13.57 7.61 5.86
CA ALA A 170 12.12 7.45 5.69
C ALA A 170 11.52 6.53 6.76
N LEU A 171 12.21 5.42 7.12
CA LEU A 171 11.83 4.56 8.23
C LEU A 171 11.84 5.29 9.56
N LEU A 172 12.94 5.98 9.90
CA LEU A 172 13.07 6.67 11.19
C LEU A 172 11.96 7.70 11.40
N TYR A 173 11.60 8.45 10.36
CA TYR A 173 10.53 9.44 10.46
C TYR A 173 9.15 8.81 10.62
N LEU A 174 8.93 7.64 10.02
CA LEU A 174 7.74 6.85 10.26
C LEU A 174 7.67 6.34 11.71
N LEU A 175 8.78 5.83 12.24
CA LEU A 175 8.84 5.36 13.63
C LEU A 175 8.58 6.50 14.62
N VAL A 176 9.14 7.69 14.39
CA VAL A 176 8.83 8.88 15.19
C VAL A 176 7.35 9.20 15.13
N ALA A 177 6.76 9.21 13.93
CA ALA A 177 5.31 9.45 13.78
C ALA A 177 4.48 8.39 14.52
N THR A 178 4.87 7.12 14.43
CA THR A 178 4.19 6.02 15.13
C THR A 178 4.19 6.21 16.64
N VAL A 179 5.36 6.54 17.23
CA VAL A 179 5.47 6.79 18.68
C VAL A 179 4.64 8.00 19.10
N VAL A 180 4.72 9.10 18.33
CA VAL A 180 3.93 10.32 18.59
C VAL A 180 2.43 10.03 18.49
N ASN A 181 2.01 9.29 17.48
CA ASN A 181 0.59 8.95 17.33
C ASN A 181 0.08 8.12 18.51
N ILE A 182 0.75 7.04 18.89
CA ILE A 182 0.36 6.21 20.04
C ILE A 182 0.24 7.06 21.31
N PHE A 183 1.20 7.96 21.54
CA PHE A 183 1.15 8.86 22.69
C PHE A 183 -0.06 9.81 22.62
N LEU A 184 -0.32 10.40 21.45
CA LEU A 184 -1.43 11.33 21.26
C LEU A 184 -2.78 10.62 21.29
N ASP A 185 -2.89 9.39 20.79
CA ASP A 185 -4.12 8.59 20.89
C ASP A 185 -4.51 8.38 22.35
N ILE A 186 -3.56 7.94 23.18
CA ILE A 186 -3.80 7.75 24.60
C ILE A 186 -4.15 9.09 25.26
N LEU A 187 -3.44 10.16 24.96
CA LEU A 187 -3.69 11.48 25.53
C LEU A 187 -5.05 12.03 25.14
N PHE A 188 -5.42 11.98 23.86
CA PHE A 188 -6.64 12.59 23.35
C PHE A 188 -7.87 11.74 23.69
N VAL A 189 -7.75 10.42 23.64
CA VAL A 189 -8.87 9.52 23.91
C VAL A 189 -9.01 9.26 25.41
N ALA A 190 -7.95 8.81 26.10
CA ALA A 190 -8.05 8.40 27.49
C ALA A 190 -8.04 9.58 28.47
N SER A 191 -7.26 10.68 28.19
CA SER A 191 -7.15 11.80 29.13
C SER A 191 -8.09 12.96 28.81
N PHE A 192 -8.29 13.28 27.52
CA PHE A 192 -9.13 14.40 27.11
C PHE A 192 -10.56 14.00 26.71
N GLY A 193 -10.83 12.69 26.52
CA GLY A 193 -12.16 12.20 26.18
C GLY A 193 -12.68 12.65 24.81
N LEU A 194 -11.78 12.94 23.85
CA LEU A 194 -12.16 13.45 22.52
C LEU A 194 -12.77 12.37 21.59
N GLY A 195 -12.94 11.16 22.08
CA GLY A 195 -13.55 10.08 21.32
C GLY A 195 -12.85 9.78 20.01
N VAL A 196 -13.63 9.44 18.98
CA VAL A 196 -13.14 9.08 17.63
C VAL A 196 -12.41 10.25 16.96
N ALA A 197 -12.86 11.49 17.20
CA ALA A 197 -12.20 12.69 16.71
C ALA A 197 -10.76 12.82 17.24
N GLY A 198 -10.51 12.40 18.49
CA GLY A 198 -9.19 12.40 19.11
C GLY A 198 -8.19 11.54 18.33
N VAL A 199 -8.60 10.34 17.91
CA VAL A 199 -7.77 9.44 17.08
C VAL A 199 -7.45 10.05 15.73
N ALA A 200 -8.43 10.69 15.08
CA ALA A 200 -8.20 11.37 13.82
C ALA A 200 -7.18 12.51 13.95
N TRP A 201 -7.29 13.32 15.00
CA TRP A 201 -6.32 14.39 15.28
C TRP A 201 -4.92 13.86 15.59
N ALA A 202 -4.81 12.80 16.38
CA ALA A 202 -3.52 12.16 16.68
C ALA A 202 -2.83 11.67 15.40
N THR A 203 -3.58 10.99 14.54
CA THR A 203 -3.11 10.52 13.24
C THR A 203 -2.58 11.67 12.37
N ILE A 204 -3.35 12.75 12.24
CA ILE A 204 -2.97 13.89 11.41
C ILE A 204 -1.71 14.58 11.95
N ILE A 205 -1.66 14.86 13.24
CA ILE A 205 -0.50 15.52 13.88
C ILE A 205 0.76 14.68 13.67
N ALA A 206 0.68 13.36 13.89
CA ALA A 206 1.79 12.45 13.67
C ALA A 206 2.27 12.47 12.21
N GLN A 207 1.34 12.48 11.24
CA GLN A 207 1.68 12.54 9.82
C GLN A 207 2.28 13.89 9.40
N PHE A 208 1.82 15.01 9.97
CA PHE A 208 2.44 16.31 9.75
C PHE A 208 3.87 16.36 10.32
N ILE A 209 4.11 15.77 11.48
CA ILE A 209 5.47 15.66 12.06
C ILE A 209 6.37 14.86 11.14
N ALA A 210 5.93 13.68 10.67
CA ALA A 210 6.70 12.86 9.72
C ALA A 210 7.00 13.61 8.42
N SER A 211 5.99 14.29 7.87
CA SER A 211 6.11 15.12 6.68
C SER A 211 7.12 16.26 6.86
N PHE A 212 7.07 16.93 7.99
CA PHE A 212 8.00 18.02 8.33
C PHE A 212 9.45 17.51 8.47
N LEU A 213 9.65 16.35 9.12
CA LEU A 213 10.96 15.71 9.21
C LEU A 213 11.50 15.31 7.82
N CYS A 214 10.64 14.78 6.95
CA CYS A 214 11.00 14.50 5.56
C CYS A 214 11.41 15.78 4.81
N LEU A 215 10.68 16.89 5.00
CA LEU A 215 11.00 18.18 4.39
C LEU A 215 12.36 18.72 4.86
N ILE A 216 12.64 18.67 6.16
CA ILE A 216 13.94 19.05 6.72
C ILE A 216 15.06 18.21 6.08
N LYS A 217 14.86 16.91 5.97
CA LYS A 217 15.84 16.01 5.35
C LYS A 217 16.10 16.41 3.89
N ILE A 218 15.06 16.64 3.11
CA ILE A 218 15.19 17.10 1.72
C ILE A 218 15.98 18.41 1.67
N ILE A 219 15.62 19.40 2.49
CA ILE A 219 16.34 20.68 2.54
C ILE A 219 17.82 20.49 2.89
N ARG A 220 18.17 19.52 3.73
CA ARG A 220 19.57 19.22 4.09
C ARG A 220 20.36 18.51 2.98
N MET A 221 19.67 17.87 2.01
CA MET A 221 20.29 17.13 0.90
C MET A 221 20.64 18.04 -0.30
N ARG A 222 20.93 19.33 -0.07
CA ARG A 222 21.23 20.35 -1.12
C ARG A 222 22.47 20.04 -1.98
N GLU A 223 23.27 19.08 -1.59
CA GLU A 223 24.40 18.64 -2.41
C GLU A 223 23.98 18.09 -3.77
N HIS A 224 22.78 17.50 -3.84
CA HIS A 224 22.28 16.78 -5.01
C HIS A 224 21.30 17.58 -5.89
N PHE A 225 20.66 18.59 -5.34
CA PHE A 225 19.66 19.43 -6.02
C PHE A 225 19.53 20.80 -5.35
N ASP A 226 18.89 21.75 -6.04
CA ASP A 226 18.60 23.07 -5.53
C ASP A 226 17.15 23.17 -5.05
N PHE A 227 16.96 23.66 -3.84
CA PHE A 227 15.64 23.91 -3.29
C PHE A 227 15.37 25.41 -3.27
N ALA A 228 14.58 25.89 -4.24
CA ALA A 228 14.23 27.30 -4.39
C ALA A 228 12.81 27.45 -4.98
N PRO A 229 12.10 28.56 -4.69
CA PRO A 229 10.73 28.79 -5.17
C PRO A 229 10.56 28.70 -6.68
N LYS A 230 11.62 29.00 -7.46
CA LYS A 230 11.60 28.90 -8.93
C LYS A 230 11.27 27.49 -9.43
N TYR A 231 11.69 26.43 -8.68
CA TYR A 231 11.46 25.04 -9.03
C TYR A 231 10.05 24.53 -8.65
N MET A 232 9.33 25.30 -7.81
CA MET A 232 7.95 25.01 -7.42
C MET A 232 6.94 25.48 -8.46
N LYS A 233 7.35 26.35 -9.41
CA LYS A 233 6.46 26.77 -10.52
C LYS A 233 6.12 25.53 -11.35
N PRO A 234 4.81 25.27 -11.61
CA PRO A 234 4.39 24.12 -12.41
C PRO A 234 4.98 24.19 -13.82
N VAL A 235 5.77 23.19 -14.18
CA VAL A 235 6.30 23.03 -15.54
C VAL A 235 5.65 21.80 -16.15
N GLY A 236 4.93 21.99 -17.26
CA GLY A 236 4.06 20.97 -17.86
C GLY A 236 4.76 19.65 -18.14
N HIS A 237 6.05 19.65 -18.50
CA HIS A 237 6.83 18.45 -18.74
C HIS A 237 6.93 17.57 -17.47
N TYR A 238 7.31 18.15 -16.32
CA TYR A 238 7.47 17.41 -15.08
C TYR A 238 6.12 16.98 -14.50
N VAL A 239 5.13 17.87 -14.48
CA VAL A 239 3.77 17.57 -14.01
C VAL A 239 3.16 16.42 -14.82
N LYS A 240 3.20 16.51 -16.15
CA LYS A 240 2.69 15.46 -17.05
C LYS A 240 3.41 14.13 -16.82
N THR A 241 4.72 14.16 -16.57
CA THR A 241 5.50 12.94 -16.35
C THR A 241 5.18 12.32 -14.98
N ILE A 242 5.04 13.12 -13.91
CA ILE A 242 4.60 12.64 -12.58
C ILE A 242 3.24 11.93 -12.71
N ILE A 243 2.27 12.55 -13.39
CA ILE A 243 0.94 11.98 -13.58
C ILE A 243 0.99 10.73 -14.45
N ARG A 244 1.72 10.76 -15.57
CA ARG A 244 1.85 9.62 -16.49
C ARG A 244 2.46 8.39 -15.84
N LEU A 245 3.41 8.57 -14.93
CA LEU A 245 4.02 7.47 -14.19
C LEU A 245 3.22 7.08 -12.96
N GLY A 246 2.61 8.04 -12.31
CA GLY A 246 1.89 7.86 -11.06
C GLY A 246 0.50 7.28 -11.24
N LEU A 247 -0.28 7.80 -12.19
CA LEU A 247 -1.66 7.39 -12.39
C LEU A 247 -1.82 5.88 -12.62
N PRO A 248 -1.02 5.21 -13.47
CA PRO A 248 -1.12 3.75 -13.62
C PRO A 248 -0.82 3.00 -12.32
N SER A 249 0.11 3.51 -11.50
CA SER A 249 0.47 2.89 -10.22
C SER A 249 -0.66 3.03 -9.19
N GLY A 250 -1.30 4.20 -9.12
CA GLY A 250 -2.51 4.42 -8.30
C GLY A 250 -3.68 3.54 -8.77
N LEU A 251 -3.95 3.51 -10.08
CA LEU A 251 -4.99 2.65 -10.65
C LEU A 251 -4.76 1.17 -10.36
N THR A 252 -3.52 0.70 -10.37
CA THR A 252 -3.18 -0.69 -9.97
C THR A 252 -3.70 -1.01 -8.57
N GLN A 253 -3.54 -0.10 -7.63
CA GLN A 253 -4.03 -0.28 -6.26
C GLN A 253 -5.56 -0.25 -6.18
N ALA A 254 -6.20 0.68 -6.90
CA ALA A 254 -7.66 0.75 -6.97
C ALA A 254 -8.29 -0.50 -7.59
N ILE A 255 -7.70 -1.02 -8.67
CA ILE A 255 -8.12 -2.25 -9.34
C ILE A 255 -8.05 -3.45 -8.40
N PHE A 256 -6.94 -3.57 -7.66
CA PHE A 256 -6.77 -4.64 -6.69
C PHE A 256 -7.84 -4.60 -5.59
N SER A 257 -8.10 -3.41 -5.04
CA SER A 257 -9.15 -3.20 -4.02
C SER A 257 -10.56 -3.50 -4.57
N SER A 258 -10.85 -3.07 -5.80
CA SER A 258 -12.14 -3.35 -6.45
C SER A 258 -12.37 -4.85 -6.66
N ALA A 259 -11.35 -5.58 -7.12
CA ALA A 259 -11.45 -7.03 -7.27
C ALA A 259 -11.69 -7.75 -5.92
N MET A 260 -11.07 -7.26 -4.83
CA MET A 260 -11.34 -7.76 -3.48
C MET A 260 -12.81 -7.58 -3.09
N ILE A 261 -13.39 -6.40 -3.33
CA ILE A 261 -14.79 -6.11 -2.98
C ILE A 261 -15.74 -7.03 -3.75
N ILE A 262 -15.51 -7.25 -5.05
CA ILE A 262 -16.34 -8.13 -5.87
C ILE A 262 -16.28 -9.59 -5.35
N VAL A 263 -15.09 -10.08 -5.05
CA VAL A 263 -14.91 -11.44 -4.52
C VAL A 263 -15.45 -11.56 -3.09
N GLN A 264 -15.47 -10.47 -2.30
CA GLN A 264 -16.08 -10.47 -0.96
C GLN A 264 -17.58 -10.76 -1.03
N SER A 265 -18.28 -10.28 -2.07
CA SER A 265 -19.70 -10.60 -2.27
C SER A 265 -19.94 -12.11 -2.41
N LEU A 266 -19.05 -12.81 -3.11
CA LEU A 266 -19.10 -14.29 -3.21
C LEU A 266 -18.71 -14.95 -1.88
N THR A 267 -17.69 -14.42 -1.19
CA THR A 267 -17.26 -14.92 0.14
C THR A 267 -18.39 -14.92 1.15
N ASN A 268 -19.23 -13.89 1.12
CA ASN A 268 -20.35 -13.75 2.05
C ASN A 268 -21.43 -14.82 1.89
N GLN A 269 -21.50 -15.50 0.74
CA GLN A 269 -22.46 -16.58 0.48
C GLN A 269 -22.09 -17.90 1.16
N PHE A 270 -20.83 -18.07 1.58
CA PHE A 270 -20.34 -19.31 2.20
C PHE A 270 -20.58 -19.40 3.71
N GLY A 271 -21.25 -18.40 4.30
CA GLY A 271 -21.65 -18.41 5.70
C GLY A 271 -20.60 -17.85 6.66
N VAL A 272 -21.04 -17.67 7.91
CA VAL A 272 -20.30 -16.91 8.95
C VAL A 272 -18.95 -17.56 9.30
N GLN A 273 -18.91 -18.90 9.39
CA GLN A 273 -17.66 -19.62 9.72
C GLN A 273 -16.59 -19.41 8.65
N PHE A 274 -16.96 -19.48 7.38
CA PHE A 274 -16.03 -19.22 6.28
C PHE A 274 -15.55 -17.78 6.25
N ILE A 275 -16.45 -16.81 6.49
CA ILE A 275 -16.09 -15.39 6.59
C ILE A 275 -15.08 -15.19 7.73
N ALA A 276 -15.33 -15.78 8.91
CA ALA A 276 -14.41 -15.69 10.05
C ALA A 276 -13.03 -16.30 9.73
N ALA A 277 -12.99 -17.49 9.11
CA ALA A 277 -11.75 -18.13 8.67
C ALA A 277 -11.01 -17.25 7.64
N ASN A 278 -11.73 -16.65 6.69
CA ASN A 278 -11.12 -15.78 5.69
C ASN A 278 -10.54 -14.49 6.31
N ILE A 279 -11.15 -13.94 7.37
CA ILE A 279 -10.60 -12.80 8.12
C ILE A 279 -9.27 -13.18 8.76
N VAL A 280 -9.17 -14.35 9.40
CA VAL A 280 -7.89 -14.85 9.96
C VAL A 280 -6.82 -14.96 8.88
N ILE A 281 -7.18 -15.54 7.72
CA ILE A 281 -6.28 -15.64 6.56
C ILE A 281 -5.80 -14.26 6.13
N MET A 282 -6.69 -13.28 5.98
CA MET A 282 -6.34 -11.92 5.56
C MET A 282 -5.36 -11.24 6.52
N ARG A 283 -5.44 -11.52 7.83
CA ARG A 283 -4.49 -11.01 8.82
C ARG A 283 -3.09 -11.58 8.58
N VAL A 284 -2.98 -12.89 8.41
CA VAL A 284 -1.69 -13.55 8.14
C VAL A 284 -1.14 -13.14 6.76
N ASP A 285 -2.00 -13.08 5.73
CA ASP A 285 -1.66 -12.63 4.37
C ASP A 285 -1.07 -11.21 4.36
N GLY A 286 -1.65 -10.30 5.15
CA GLY A 286 -1.14 -8.94 5.30
C GLY A 286 0.34 -8.90 5.70
N PHE A 287 0.76 -9.72 6.67
CA PHE A 287 2.16 -9.83 7.08
C PHE A 287 3.01 -10.58 6.04
N ALA A 288 2.48 -11.66 5.46
CA ALA A 288 3.18 -12.49 4.48
C ALA A 288 3.52 -11.74 3.19
N MET A 289 2.72 -10.75 2.80
CA MET A 289 2.92 -9.94 1.60
C MET A 289 3.92 -8.78 1.76
N MET A 290 4.19 -8.32 3.00
CA MET A 290 5.05 -7.16 3.25
C MET A 290 6.46 -7.29 2.65
N PRO A 291 7.15 -8.44 2.74
CA PRO A 291 8.45 -8.60 2.10
C PRO A 291 8.39 -8.40 0.59
N ASN A 292 7.36 -8.95 -0.07
CA ASN A 292 7.21 -8.85 -1.51
C ASN A 292 7.02 -7.39 -1.97
N PHE A 293 6.21 -6.60 -1.26
CA PHE A 293 6.06 -5.17 -1.53
C PHE A 293 7.35 -4.39 -1.24
N SER A 294 8.10 -4.77 -0.19
CA SER A 294 9.37 -4.12 0.17
C SER A 294 10.43 -4.37 -0.89
N PHE A 295 10.57 -5.61 -1.39
CA PHE A 295 11.46 -5.93 -2.52
C PHE A 295 11.02 -5.21 -3.80
N GLY A 296 9.73 -5.15 -4.10
CA GLY A 296 9.19 -4.42 -5.25
C GLY A 296 9.56 -2.94 -5.23
N THR A 297 9.45 -2.29 -4.06
CA THR A 297 9.81 -0.88 -3.89
C THR A 297 11.32 -0.66 -3.98
N ALA A 298 12.12 -1.53 -3.35
CA ALA A 298 13.58 -1.48 -3.42
C ALA A 298 14.09 -1.63 -4.86
N LEU A 299 13.51 -2.56 -5.60
CA LEU A 299 13.86 -2.79 -7.00
C LEU A 299 13.39 -1.65 -7.91
N THR A 300 12.30 -0.96 -7.58
CA THR A 300 11.87 0.25 -8.29
C THR A 300 12.92 1.35 -8.17
N THR A 301 13.40 1.64 -6.97
CA THR A 301 14.46 2.63 -6.74
C THR A 301 15.79 2.20 -7.37
N TYR A 302 16.17 0.93 -7.18
CA TYR A 302 17.39 0.39 -7.76
C TYR A 302 17.40 0.49 -9.28
N ALA A 303 16.31 0.08 -9.94
CA ALA A 303 16.17 0.17 -11.40
C ALA A 303 16.19 1.62 -11.86
N GLY A 304 15.43 2.52 -11.20
CA GLY A 304 15.39 3.93 -11.54
C GLY A 304 16.78 4.57 -11.53
N GLN A 305 17.54 4.39 -10.46
CA GLN A 305 18.89 4.96 -10.37
C GLN A 305 19.85 4.39 -11.41
N ASN A 306 19.79 3.09 -11.70
CA ASN A 306 20.68 2.47 -12.67
C ASN A 306 20.27 2.75 -14.13
N VAL A 307 18.97 2.88 -14.42
CA VAL A 307 18.46 3.34 -15.71
C VAL A 307 18.89 4.79 -15.96
N GLY A 308 18.67 5.68 -14.96
CA GLY A 308 19.15 7.07 -15.04
C GLY A 308 20.65 7.18 -15.27
N ALA A 309 21.44 6.29 -14.69
CA ALA A 309 22.89 6.22 -14.90
C ALA A 309 23.30 5.51 -16.21
N GLY A 310 22.35 5.06 -17.04
CA GLY A 310 22.63 4.32 -18.28
C GLY A 310 23.16 2.89 -18.08
N ARG A 311 23.09 2.35 -16.86
CA ARG A 311 23.67 1.07 -16.46
C ARG A 311 22.71 -0.09 -16.56
N TYR A 312 22.22 -0.39 -17.74
CA TYR A 312 21.25 -1.47 -17.97
C TYR A 312 21.78 -2.87 -17.64
N ASP A 313 23.09 -3.10 -17.78
CA ASP A 313 23.76 -4.33 -17.31
C ASP A 313 23.52 -4.58 -15.82
N ARG A 314 23.62 -3.52 -15.01
CA ARG A 314 23.35 -3.58 -13.58
C ARG A 314 21.86 -3.79 -13.29
N VAL A 315 20.97 -3.18 -14.07
CA VAL A 315 19.52 -3.39 -13.91
C VAL A 315 19.19 -4.87 -14.10
N ILE A 316 19.75 -5.52 -15.14
CA ILE A 316 19.51 -6.95 -15.41
C ILE A 316 20.09 -7.82 -14.29
N LYS A 317 21.32 -7.54 -13.83
CA LYS A 317 21.93 -8.28 -12.71
C LYS A 317 21.12 -8.09 -11.41
N GLY A 318 20.69 -6.87 -11.11
CA GLY A 318 19.88 -6.57 -9.95
C GLY A 318 18.49 -7.18 -10.02
N ALA A 319 17.87 -7.22 -11.19
CA ALA A 319 16.61 -7.91 -11.41
C ALA A 319 16.73 -9.40 -11.05
N LYS A 320 17.77 -10.08 -11.58
CA LYS A 320 18.00 -11.51 -11.29
C LYS A 320 18.27 -11.74 -9.80
N GLN A 321 19.20 -10.97 -9.20
CA GLN A 321 19.59 -11.16 -7.80
C GLN A 321 18.45 -10.75 -6.84
N GLY A 322 17.78 -9.62 -7.10
CA GLY A 322 16.68 -9.13 -6.27
C GLY A 322 15.47 -10.06 -6.32
N THR A 323 15.11 -10.56 -7.51
CA THR A 323 14.02 -11.55 -7.64
C THR A 323 14.39 -12.85 -6.94
N LEU A 324 15.63 -13.33 -7.07
CA LEU A 324 16.07 -14.55 -6.39
C LEU A 324 16.02 -14.40 -4.85
N MET A 325 16.42 -13.25 -4.31
CA MET A 325 16.31 -12.98 -2.87
C MET A 325 14.84 -12.90 -2.41
N ALA A 326 13.98 -12.22 -3.17
CA ALA A 326 12.56 -12.14 -2.87
C ALA A 326 11.88 -13.52 -2.89
N VAL A 327 12.20 -14.34 -3.91
CA VAL A 327 11.73 -15.73 -4.01
C VAL A 327 12.28 -16.57 -2.85
N GLY A 328 13.57 -16.49 -2.54
CA GLY A 328 14.18 -17.20 -1.41
C GLY A 328 13.50 -16.85 -0.08
N PHE A 329 13.24 -15.57 0.16
CA PHE A 329 12.50 -15.13 1.35
C PHE A 329 11.07 -15.67 1.37
N SER A 330 10.37 -15.63 0.23
CA SER A 330 9.00 -16.15 0.12
C SER A 330 8.95 -17.67 0.28
N VAL A 331 9.96 -18.40 -0.17
CA VAL A 331 10.07 -19.85 0.08
C VAL A 331 10.21 -20.13 1.58
N VAL A 332 11.09 -19.41 2.28
CA VAL A 332 11.24 -19.56 3.74
C VAL A 332 9.92 -19.24 4.46
N LEU A 333 9.24 -18.19 4.06
CA LEU A 333 7.94 -17.80 4.61
C LEU A 333 6.86 -18.85 4.33
N THR A 334 6.80 -19.35 3.09
CA THR A 334 5.89 -20.43 2.71
C THR A 334 6.12 -21.67 3.58
N LEU A 335 7.38 -22.09 3.75
CA LEU A 335 7.72 -23.21 4.62
C LEU A 335 7.32 -22.95 6.07
N ALA A 336 7.54 -21.73 6.58
CA ALA A 336 7.11 -21.37 7.93
C ALA A 336 5.58 -21.45 8.09
N ILE A 337 4.80 -20.99 7.11
CA ILE A 337 3.34 -21.09 7.12
C ILE A 337 2.90 -22.56 7.04
N LEU A 338 3.55 -23.38 6.22
CA LEU A 338 3.21 -24.80 6.09
C LEU A 338 3.52 -25.59 7.38
N LEU A 339 4.63 -25.27 8.06
CA LEU A 339 5.06 -25.97 9.28
C LEU A 339 4.37 -25.46 10.54
N PHE A 340 4.14 -24.15 10.61
CA PHE A 340 3.64 -23.48 11.81
C PHE A 340 2.29 -22.77 11.60
N GLY A 341 1.57 -23.11 10.51
CA GLY A 341 0.34 -22.40 10.14
C GLY A 341 -0.77 -22.51 11.19
N LYS A 342 -0.98 -23.70 11.80
CA LYS A 342 -2.00 -23.85 12.85
C LYS A 342 -1.71 -22.96 14.07
N PRO A 343 -0.50 -22.98 14.68
CA PRO A 343 -0.13 -22.01 15.72
C PRO A 343 -0.29 -20.54 15.29
N LEU A 344 0.05 -20.22 14.03
CA LEU A 344 -0.11 -18.86 13.50
C LEU A 344 -1.58 -18.42 13.42
N MET A 345 -2.47 -19.31 12.99
CA MET A 345 -3.93 -19.04 12.98
C MET A 345 -4.48 -18.94 14.40
N GLY A 346 -3.97 -19.77 15.34
CA GLY A 346 -4.34 -19.78 16.75
C GLY A 346 -4.01 -18.48 17.50
N ILE A 347 -3.15 -17.61 16.93
CA ILE A 347 -2.94 -16.25 17.50
C ILE A 347 -4.20 -15.38 17.35
N PHE A 348 -5.06 -15.65 16.38
CA PHE A 348 -6.21 -14.83 16.03
C PHE A 348 -7.56 -15.40 16.48
N THR A 349 -7.62 -16.69 16.82
CA THR A 349 -8.84 -17.37 17.27
C THR A 349 -8.52 -18.61 18.09
N ASP A 350 -9.26 -18.82 19.18
CA ASP A 350 -9.16 -20.01 20.02
C ASP A 350 -10.06 -21.17 19.53
N THR A 351 -10.91 -20.93 18.53
CA THR A 351 -11.85 -21.93 17.99
C THR A 351 -11.08 -22.89 17.07
N GLU A 352 -10.89 -24.14 17.50
CA GLU A 352 -10.11 -25.16 16.81
C GLU A 352 -10.59 -25.40 15.37
N GLU A 353 -11.91 -25.41 15.16
CA GLU A 353 -12.53 -25.57 13.85
C GLU A 353 -12.16 -24.43 12.88
N LEU A 354 -12.13 -23.17 13.37
CA LEU A 354 -11.71 -22.01 12.57
C LEU A 354 -10.21 -22.04 12.29
N VAL A 355 -9.39 -22.49 13.24
CA VAL A 355 -7.94 -22.67 13.04
C VAL A 355 -7.69 -23.70 11.94
N GLU A 356 -8.36 -24.85 11.99
CA GLU A 356 -8.20 -25.91 10.98
C GLU A 356 -8.66 -25.45 9.59
N MET A 357 -9.84 -24.81 9.51
CA MET A 357 -10.37 -24.25 8.25
C MET A 357 -9.42 -23.20 7.67
N SER A 358 -9.00 -22.24 8.48
CA SER A 358 -8.09 -21.16 8.05
C SER A 358 -6.76 -21.74 7.57
N TYR A 359 -6.21 -22.74 8.27
CA TYR A 359 -4.97 -23.39 7.88
C TYR A 359 -5.09 -24.10 6.53
N ARG A 360 -6.17 -24.88 6.30
CA ARG A 360 -6.41 -25.56 5.02
C ARG A 360 -6.51 -24.60 3.84
N LEU A 361 -7.18 -23.48 4.04
CA LEU A 361 -7.32 -22.44 3.02
C LEU A 361 -5.99 -21.70 2.78
N MET A 362 -5.26 -21.41 3.85
CA MET A 362 -3.94 -20.75 3.76
C MET A 362 -2.91 -21.67 3.08
N PHE A 363 -3.01 -23.00 3.25
CA PHE A 363 -2.16 -23.95 2.56
C PHE A 363 -2.21 -23.77 1.04
N ILE A 364 -3.39 -23.47 0.48
CA ILE A 364 -3.56 -23.20 -0.94
C ILE A 364 -2.80 -21.91 -1.33
N LEU A 365 -2.92 -20.84 -0.51
CA LEU A 365 -2.32 -19.53 -0.80
C LEU A 365 -0.81 -19.51 -0.61
N ALA A 366 -0.28 -20.35 0.27
CA ALA A 366 1.14 -20.30 0.67
C ALA A 366 2.10 -20.38 -0.52
N PHE A 367 1.80 -21.20 -1.52
CA PHE A 367 2.59 -21.31 -2.75
C PHE A 367 2.50 -20.06 -3.62
N GLY A 368 1.43 -19.30 -3.49
CA GLY A 368 1.20 -18.06 -4.23
C GLY A 368 2.16 -16.94 -3.86
N TYR A 369 2.72 -16.93 -2.64
CA TYR A 369 3.70 -15.92 -2.22
C TYR A 369 4.97 -15.94 -3.06
N ILE A 370 5.39 -17.12 -3.53
CA ILE A 370 6.52 -17.27 -4.44
C ILE A 370 6.23 -16.60 -5.79
N ALA A 371 5.03 -16.79 -6.32
CA ALA A 371 4.60 -16.15 -7.56
C ALA A 371 4.51 -14.62 -7.38
N MET A 372 4.00 -14.15 -6.24
CA MET A 372 3.94 -12.72 -5.92
C MET A 372 5.35 -12.10 -5.77
N ALA A 373 6.33 -12.83 -5.24
CA ALA A 373 7.71 -12.37 -5.18
C ALA A 373 8.26 -12.05 -6.58
N VAL A 374 8.01 -12.93 -7.55
CA VAL A 374 8.40 -12.71 -8.95
C VAL A 374 7.66 -11.50 -9.54
N THR A 375 6.33 -11.46 -9.36
CA THR A 375 5.49 -10.38 -9.89
C THR A 375 5.92 -9.02 -9.36
N GLN A 376 6.08 -8.88 -8.04
CA GLN A 376 6.43 -7.61 -7.42
C GLN A 376 7.84 -7.16 -7.75
N SER A 377 8.79 -8.09 -7.80
CA SER A 377 10.18 -7.79 -8.13
C SER A 377 10.33 -7.29 -9.57
N LEU A 378 9.83 -8.03 -10.55
CA LEU A 378 9.94 -7.66 -11.96
C LEU A 378 9.08 -6.44 -12.32
N SER A 379 7.88 -6.31 -11.73
CA SER A 379 7.07 -5.09 -11.85
C SER A 379 7.79 -3.88 -11.26
N GLY A 380 8.51 -4.06 -10.15
CA GLY A 380 9.35 -3.02 -9.56
C GLY A 380 10.43 -2.52 -10.54
N ILE A 381 11.13 -3.45 -11.20
CA ILE A 381 12.13 -3.10 -12.24
C ILE A 381 11.49 -2.32 -13.39
N MET A 382 10.36 -2.79 -13.92
CA MET A 382 9.64 -2.12 -15.02
C MET A 382 9.19 -0.71 -14.60
N ARG A 383 8.59 -0.57 -13.41
CA ARG A 383 8.20 0.75 -12.87
C ARG A 383 9.40 1.68 -12.73
N GLY A 384 10.49 1.20 -12.14
CA GLY A 384 11.72 2.00 -11.97
C GLY A 384 12.33 2.44 -13.31
N ALA A 385 12.19 1.63 -14.35
CA ALA A 385 12.61 1.99 -15.71
C ALA A 385 11.67 2.98 -16.42
N GLY A 386 10.50 3.31 -15.82
CA GLY A 386 9.51 4.23 -16.39
C GLY A 386 8.34 3.54 -17.10
N ASP A 387 8.29 2.21 -17.09
CA ASP A 387 7.14 1.45 -17.62
C ASP A 387 6.16 1.09 -16.51
N THR A 388 5.28 2.01 -16.17
CA THR A 388 4.23 1.80 -15.17
C THR A 388 2.94 1.23 -15.77
N MET A 389 2.76 1.37 -17.09
CA MET A 389 1.56 0.90 -17.79
C MET A 389 1.52 -0.63 -17.90
N THR A 390 2.67 -1.28 -18.16
CA THR A 390 2.72 -2.74 -18.29
C THR A 390 2.31 -3.45 -16.99
N PRO A 391 2.85 -3.12 -15.79
CA PRO A 391 2.35 -3.67 -14.53
C PRO A 391 0.87 -3.40 -14.25
N MET A 392 0.36 -2.23 -14.64
CA MET A 392 -1.07 -1.91 -14.50
C MET A 392 -1.94 -2.85 -15.35
N TRP A 393 -1.60 -3.05 -16.62
CA TRP A 393 -2.35 -3.97 -17.49
C TRP A 393 -2.30 -5.41 -16.99
N ILE A 394 -1.13 -5.86 -16.49
CA ILE A 394 -1.02 -7.18 -15.87
C ILE A 394 -1.96 -7.29 -14.67
N SER A 395 -2.03 -6.26 -13.82
CA SER A 395 -2.97 -6.25 -12.68
C SER A 395 -4.43 -6.31 -13.10
N ILE A 396 -4.82 -5.60 -14.17
CA ILE A 396 -6.20 -5.69 -14.71
C ILE A 396 -6.50 -7.12 -15.16
N ILE A 397 -5.59 -7.71 -15.95
CA ILE A 397 -5.78 -9.07 -16.48
C ILE A 397 -5.88 -10.07 -15.33
N THR A 398 -4.98 -10.01 -14.38
CA THR A 398 -4.90 -11.02 -13.31
C THR A 398 -5.99 -10.85 -12.25
N SER A 399 -6.21 -9.61 -11.78
CA SER A 399 -7.13 -9.36 -10.66
C SER A 399 -8.59 -9.27 -11.09
N VAL A 400 -8.87 -8.75 -12.29
CA VAL A 400 -10.25 -8.56 -12.76
C VAL A 400 -10.64 -9.66 -13.76
N ILE A 401 -9.86 -9.86 -14.83
CA ILE A 401 -10.25 -10.76 -15.92
C ILE A 401 -10.05 -12.25 -15.54
N ILE A 402 -9.04 -12.58 -14.74
CA ILE A 402 -8.78 -13.97 -14.33
C ILE A 402 -9.44 -14.25 -12.98
N ARG A 403 -9.06 -13.52 -11.92
CA ARG A 403 -9.46 -13.86 -10.55
C ARG A 403 -10.98 -13.83 -10.35
N VAL A 404 -11.63 -12.75 -10.75
CA VAL A 404 -13.06 -12.59 -10.49
C VAL A 404 -13.88 -13.64 -11.25
N PRO A 405 -13.79 -13.80 -12.58
CA PRO A 405 -14.57 -14.82 -13.28
C PRO A 405 -14.23 -16.23 -12.79
N LEU A 406 -12.95 -16.54 -12.53
CA LEU A 406 -12.56 -17.87 -12.10
C LEU A 406 -13.17 -18.25 -10.74
N ALA A 407 -13.25 -17.30 -9.77
CA ALA A 407 -13.91 -17.54 -8.49
C ALA A 407 -15.37 -17.95 -8.69
N TYR A 408 -16.12 -17.20 -9.51
CA TYR A 408 -17.53 -17.49 -9.79
C TYR A 408 -17.71 -18.76 -10.65
N ILE A 409 -16.84 -19.01 -11.61
CA ILE A 409 -16.89 -20.23 -12.44
C ILE A 409 -16.66 -21.47 -11.59
N ILE A 410 -15.64 -21.48 -10.73
CA ILE A 410 -15.38 -22.62 -9.83
C ILE A 410 -16.55 -22.80 -8.87
N SER A 411 -17.05 -21.72 -8.26
CA SER A 411 -18.24 -21.76 -7.41
C SER A 411 -19.41 -22.44 -8.17
N TYR A 412 -19.76 -21.95 -9.36
CA TYR A 412 -20.85 -22.46 -10.17
C TYR A 412 -20.68 -23.94 -10.59
N LEU A 413 -19.49 -24.32 -11.04
CA LEU A 413 -19.20 -25.70 -11.50
C LEU A 413 -19.16 -26.72 -10.38
N THR A 414 -19.02 -26.29 -9.13
CA THR A 414 -18.93 -27.17 -7.96
C THR A 414 -20.19 -27.18 -7.10
N VAL A 415 -21.28 -26.59 -7.60
CA VAL A 415 -22.60 -26.63 -6.95
C VAL A 415 -23.08 -28.08 -6.87
N THR A 416 -23.51 -28.49 -5.68
CA THR A 416 -24.15 -29.78 -5.39
C THR A 416 -25.32 -29.56 -4.43
N GLU A 417 -26.12 -30.60 -4.17
CA GLU A 417 -27.22 -30.49 -3.21
C GLU A 417 -26.73 -30.12 -1.80
N ASP A 418 -25.53 -30.62 -1.41
CA ASP A 418 -24.89 -30.32 -0.12
C ASP A 418 -24.15 -28.96 -0.13
N LEU A 419 -23.78 -28.45 -1.30
CA LEU A 419 -23.02 -27.21 -1.50
C LEU A 419 -23.72 -26.27 -2.47
N PRO A 420 -24.77 -25.57 -2.06
CA PRO A 420 -25.60 -24.74 -2.94
C PRO A 420 -24.86 -23.57 -3.57
N HIS A 421 -23.74 -23.16 -3.00
CA HIS A 421 -22.85 -22.10 -3.51
C HIS A 421 -21.51 -22.63 -4.04
N GLY A 422 -21.37 -23.97 -4.18
CA GLY A 422 -20.12 -24.62 -4.58
C GLY A 422 -19.08 -24.67 -3.45
N ILE A 423 -17.84 -25.01 -3.81
CA ILE A 423 -16.75 -25.14 -2.83
C ILE A 423 -16.21 -23.78 -2.38
N PRO A 424 -16.10 -23.48 -1.07
CA PRO A 424 -15.57 -22.21 -0.57
C PRO A 424 -14.12 -21.92 -1.00
N GLN A 425 -13.33 -22.98 -1.22
CA GLN A 425 -11.93 -22.89 -1.69
C GLN A 425 -11.78 -22.15 -3.03
N CYS A 426 -12.87 -21.94 -3.79
CA CYS A 426 -12.86 -21.19 -5.04
C CYS A 426 -12.20 -19.81 -4.89
N ILE A 427 -12.36 -19.17 -3.71
CA ILE A 427 -11.77 -17.88 -3.38
C ILE A 427 -10.24 -17.94 -3.40
N GLN A 428 -9.65 -18.92 -2.68
CA GLN A 428 -8.20 -19.08 -2.55
C GLN A 428 -7.59 -19.64 -3.85
N ILE A 429 -8.28 -20.56 -4.51
CA ILE A 429 -7.83 -21.14 -5.79
C ILE A 429 -7.76 -20.04 -6.87
N SER A 430 -8.80 -19.22 -6.99
CA SER A 430 -8.81 -18.12 -7.97
C SER A 430 -7.71 -17.10 -7.69
N LEU A 431 -7.43 -16.82 -6.43
CA LEU A 431 -6.35 -15.93 -6.02
C LEU A 431 -4.98 -16.51 -6.36
N LEU A 432 -4.72 -17.79 -6.02
CA LEU A 432 -3.49 -18.49 -6.37
C LEU A 432 -3.25 -18.49 -7.89
N VAL A 433 -4.26 -18.88 -8.68
CA VAL A 433 -4.17 -18.91 -10.15
C VAL A 433 -3.87 -17.51 -10.69
N SER A 434 -4.50 -16.48 -10.15
CA SER A 434 -4.24 -15.09 -10.58
C SER A 434 -2.80 -14.66 -10.27
N TRP A 435 -2.25 -15.05 -9.12
CA TRP A 435 -0.86 -14.74 -8.75
C TRP A 435 0.15 -15.48 -9.63
N VAL A 436 -0.10 -16.75 -9.92
CA VAL A 436 0.73 -17.53 -10.85
C VAL A 436 0.66 -16.95 -12.27
N ALA A 437 -0.53 -16.63 -12.77
CA ALA A 437 -0.69 -15.95 -14.05
C ALA A 437 0.03 -14.60 -14.08
N GLY A 438 -0.03 -13.85 -12.97
CA GLY A 438 0.71 -12.59 -12.78
C GLY A 438 2.22 -12.77 -12.90
N ALA A 439 2.78 -13.79 -12.26
CA ALA A 439 4.20 -14.10 -12.36
C ALA A 439 4.63 -14.46 -13.80
N LEU A 440 3.83 -15.29 -14.47
CA LEU A 440 4.09 -15.69 -15.86
C LEU A 440 4.03 -14.48 -16.81
N LEU A 441 2.93 -13.70 -16.75
CA LEU A 441 2.77 -12.52 -17.59
C LEU A 441 3.89 -11.49 -17.32
N THR A 442 4.19 -11.21 -16.06
CA THR A 442 5.24 -10.25 -15.70
C THR A 442 6.60 -10.71 -16.23
N THR A 443 6.91 -12.00 -16.11
CA THR A 443 8.15 -12.58 -16.64
C THR A 443 8.24 -12.45 -18.17
N VAL A 444 7.14 -12.75 -18.87
CA VAL A 444 7.09 -12.62 -20.35
C VAL A 444 7.26 -11.16 -20.79
N PHE A 445 6.54 -10.23 -20.16
CA PHE A 445 6.65 -8.81 -20.51
C PHE A 445 8.03 -8.22 -20.14
N TYR A 446 8.59 -8.64 -19.00
CA TYR A 446 9.95 -8.27 -18.63
C TYR A 446 10.97 -8.78 -19.65
N ALA A 447 10.88 -10.07 -20.06
CA ALA A 447 11.76 -10.70 -21.04
C ALA A 447 11.69 -10.05 -22.43
N ARG A 448 10.51 -9.55 -22.85
CA ARG A 448 10.36 -8.77 -24.11
C ARG A 448 11.20 -7.49 -24.14
N GLY A 449 11.65 -6.99 -23.01
CA GLY A 449 12.62 -5.91 -22.90
C GLY A 449 12.13 -4.51 -23.28
N LYS A 450 10.84 -4.31 -23.57
CA LYS A 450 10.27 -2.99 -23.94
C LYS A 450 10.47 -1.92 -22.88
N TRP A 451 10.58 -2.30 -21.61
CA TRP A 451 10.86 -1.39 -20.50
C TRP A 451 12.20 -0.64 -20.64
N LYS A 452 13.17 -1.21 -21.38
CA LYS A 452 14.49 -0.60 -21.61
C LYS A 452 14.41 0.72 -22.40
N THR A 453 13.33 0.94 -23.14
CA THR A 453 13.12 2.15 -23.97
C THR A 453 12.26 3.19 -23.27
N LYS A 454 11.86 2.98 -22.01
CA LYS A 454 10.92 3.82 -21.25
C LYS A 454 11.59 4.82 -20.31
N ALA A 455 12.93 4.90 -20.31
CA ALA A 455 13.67 5.87 -19.51
C ALA A 455 13.14 7.30 -19.74
N ILE A 456 13.11 8.08 -18.67
CA ILE A 456 12.66 9.47 -18.71
C ILE A 456 13.74 10.29 -19.41
N LYS A 457 13.32 11.07 -20.41
CA LYS A 457 14.24 11.98 -21.10
C LYS A 457 14.41 13.25 -20.26
N SER A 458 15.65 13.69 -20.13
CA SER A 458 16.00 15.03 -19.64
C SER A 458 15.41 16.08 -20.55
N ASN A 459 15.03 17.22 -20.00
CA ASN A 459 14.44 18.33 -20.77
C ASN A 459 15.55 19.27 -21.28
#